data_1b5ce4816c6e7c2acab1d3dfb304785e
#
_entry.id   1b5ce4816c6e7c2acab1d3dfb304785e
#
_cell.length_a   1.000
_cell.length_b   1.000
_cell.length_c   1.000
_cell.angle_alpha   90.00
_cell.angle_beta   90.00
_cell.angle_gamma   90.00
#
_symmetry.space_group_name_H-M   'P 1'
#
loop_
_entity.id
_entity.type
_entity.pdbx_description
1 polymer ?
#
loop_
_entity_poly.entity_id
_entity_poly.type
_entity_poly.pdbx_seq_one_letter_code
_entity_poly.pdbx_strand_id
1 'polypeptide(L)'
;MRADIQIVINEIEKSLSLLRQRLDWDNVKKKREEFDALTEDPDLWNEPDKAQKLMRARQNFIDQVDGHDTISNELKDNIELIELAEIEADEEILQEVVAALQKLKKRASSKELEALLNGEADGNDTFLEIHAGAGGTESCDWAGMISRMYVRLSLIHI
;
A
#
# COMPACT_ATOMS: atom_id res chain seq x y z
N MET A 1 19.63 20.69 -2.62
CA MET A 1 19.04 19.47 -1.96
C MET A 1 20.15 18.46 -1.65
N ARG A 2 20.21 17.92 -0.44
CA ARG A 2 21.22 16.95 0.00
C ARG A 2 21.01 15.60 -0.73
N ALA A 3 22.09 14.89 -1.01
CA ALA A 3 22.02 13.65 -1.82
C ALA A 3 21.20 12.52 -1.15
N ASP A 4 21.23 12.45 0.18
CA ASP A 4 20.47 11.49 0.99
C ASP A 4 18.95 11.73 0.90
N ILE A 5 18.52 12.98 0.91
CA ILE A 5 17.11 13.37 0.74
C ILE A 5 16.64 13.00 -0.68
N GLN A 6 17.46 13.28 -1.69
CA GLN A 6 17.12 12.95 -3.08
C GLN A 6 16.93 11.43 -3.30
N ILE A 7 17.71 10.60 -2.62
CA ILE A 7 17.56 9.14 -2.67
C ILE A 7 16.16 8.74 -2.14
N VAL A 8 15.73 9.30 -1.00
CA VAL A 8 14.42 8.99 -0.41
C VAL A 8 13.28 9.45 -1.32
N ILE A 9 13.38 10.65 -1.90
CA ILE A 9 12.41 11.17 -2.86
C ILE A 9 12.28 10.23 -4.07
N ASN A 10 13.41 9.84 -4.67
CA ASN A 10 13.42 8.95 -5.83
C ASN A 10 12.80 7.57 -5.53
N GLU A 11 12.99 7.06 -4.31
CA GLU A 11 12.37 5.79 -3.89
C GLU A 11 10.84 5.93 -3.74
N ILE A 12 10.34 7.05 -3.20
CA ILE A 12 8.91 7.32 -3.12
C ILE A 12 8.31 7.48 -4.53
N GLU A 13 8.96 8.26 -5.40
CA GLU A 13 8.53 8.45 -6.79
C GLU A 13 8.48 7.12 -7.56
N LYS A 14 9.44 6.23 -7.32
CA LYS A 14 9.44 4.89 -7.89
C LYS A 14 8.22 4.09 -7.45
N SER A 15 7.91 4.07 -6.16
CA SER A 15 6.71 3.40 -5.63
C SER A 15 5.42 4.00 -6.20
N LEU A 16 5.33 5.33 -6.29
CA LEU A 16 4.18 6.01 -6.92
C LEU A 16 4.04 5.66 -8.40
N SER A 17 5.15 5.57 -9.14
CA SER A 17 5.14 5.17 -10.55
C SER A 17 4.62 3.75 -10.73
N LEU A 18 5.03 2.80 -9.88
CA LEU A 18 4.53 1.42 -9.90
C LEU A 18 3.03 1.35 -9.55
N LEU A 19 2.59 2.10 -8.54
CA LEU A 19 1.16 2.22 -8.20
C LEU A 19 0.36 2.75 -9.39
N ARG A 20 0.83 3.82 -10.03
CA ARG A 20 0.20 4.43 -11.18
C ARG A 20 0.07 3.47 -12.36
N GLN A 21 1.11 2.70 -12.64
CA GLN A 21 1.10 1.69 -13.69
C GLN A 21 0.09 0.58 -13.40
N ARG A 22 -0.02 0.14 -12.14
CA ARG A 22 -0.96 -0.91 -11.71
C ARG A 22 -2.41 -0.46 -11.75
N LEU A 23 -2.67 0.78 -11.39
CA LEU A 23 -4.02 1.37 -11.39
C LEU A 23 -4.54 1.70 -12.77
N ASP A 24 -3.70 1.58 -13.83
CA ASP A 24 -4.07 2.02 -15.18
C ASP A 24 -4.58 3.47 -15.14
N TRP A 25 -3.69 4.36 -14.71
CA TRP A 25 -4.01 5.75 -14.35
C TRP A 25 -4.77 6.52 -15.43
N ASP A 26 -4.48 6.22 -16.69
CA ASP A 26 -5.12 6.88 -17.83
C ASP A 26 -6.63 6.54 -17.92
N ASN A 27 -7.03 5.42 -17.33
CA ASN A 27 -8.41 4.95 -17.30
C ASN A 27 -9.11 5.10 -15.94
N VAL A 28 -8.44 5.69 -14.93
CA VAL A 28 -8.99 5.83 -13.56
C VAL A 28 -10.35 6.52 -13.55
N LYS A 29 -10.51 7.64 -14.29
CA LYS A 29 -11.78 8.35 -14.38
C LYS A 29 -12.89 7.48 -14.96
N LYS A 30 -12.57 6.79 -16.05
CA LYS A 30 -13.53 5.90 -16.72
C LYS A 30 -13.95 4.74 -15.84
N LYS A 31 -13.01 4.11 -15.14
CA LYS A 31 -13.31 3.04 -14.17
C LYS A 31 -14.17 3.53 -13.01
N ARG A 32 -13.92 4.75 -12.52
CA ARG A 32 -14.78 5.36 -11.49
C ARG A 32 -16.20 5.57 -11.98
N GLU A 33 -16.36 6.12 -13.17
CA GLU A 33 -17.68 6.31 -13.82
C GLU A 33 -18.39 4.97 -14.07
N GLU A 34 -17.65 3.92 -14.46
CA GLU A 34 -18.18 2.56 -14.62
C GLU A 34 -18.68 1.99 -13.27
N PHE A 35 -17.92 2.14 -12.19
CA PHE A 35 -18.35 1.71 -10.85
C PHE A 35 -19.56 2.50 -10.37
N ASP A 36 -19.60 3.81 -10.59
CA ASP A 36 -20.72 4.65 -10.19
C ASP A 36 -21.99 4.24 -10.97
N ALA A 37 -21.91 4.04 -12.29
CA ALA A 37 -23.02 3.57 -13.12
C ALA A 37 -23.54 2.19 -12.69
N LEU A 38 -22.63 1.25 -12.35
CA LEU A 38 -23.02 -0.07 -11.87
C LEU A 38 -23.69 -0.03 -10.49
N THR A 39 -23.31 0.92 -9.62
CA THR A 39 -23.94 1.06 -8.29
C THR A 39 -25.29 1.78 -8.33
N GLU A 40 -25.56 2.54 -9.39
CA GLU A 40 -26.85 3.21 -9.63
C GLU A 40 -27.90 2.26 -10.26
N ASP A 41 -27.50 1.06 -10.72
CA ASP A 41 -28.41 0.08 -11.28
C ASP A 41 -29.35 -0.48 -10.20
N PRO A 42 -30.68 -0.27 -10.32
CA PRO A 42 -31.65 -0.78 -9.34
C PRO A 42 -31.64 -2.30 -9.22
N ASP A 43 -31.33 -3.02 -10.30
CA ASP A 43 -31.31 -4.49 -10.33
C ASP A 43 -30.16 -5.09 -9.53
N LEU A 44 -29.10 -4.33 -9.30
CA LEU A 44 -27.99 -4.75 -8.46
C LEU A 44 -28.43 -5.15 -7.04
N TRP A 45 -29.39 -4.42 -6.49
CA TRP A 45 -29.86 -4.61 -5.12
C TRP A 45 -30.77 -5.83 -4.95
N ASN A 46 -31.21 -6.43 -6.06
CA ASN A 46 -31.92 -7.71 -6.05
C ASN A 46 -30.98 -8.90 -5.81
N GLU A 47 -29.65 -8.72 -5.95
CA GLU A 47 -28.63 -9.74 -5.75
C GLU A 47 -27.60 -9.30 -4.68
N PRO A 48 -27.86 -9.48 -3.39
CA PRO A 48 -27.05 -8.96 -2.29
C PRO A 48 -25.56 -9.33 -2.36
N ASP A 49 -25.25 -10.57 -2.78
CA ASP A 49 -23.88 -11.06 -2.89
C ASP A 49 -23.09 -10.34 -3.99
N LYS A 50 -23.74 -10.05 -5.12
CA LYS A 50 -23.12 -9.28 -6.20
C LYS A 50 -22.94 -7.82 -5.81
N ALA A 51 -23.95 -7.23 -5.16
CA ALA A 51 -23.88 -5.87 -4.65
C ALA A 51 -22.70 -5.72 -3.66
N GLN A 52 -22.56 -6.65 -2.72
CA GLN A 52 -21.47 -6.61 -1.75
C GLN A 52 -20.09 -6.72 -2.42
N LYS A 53 -19.93 -7.63 -3.39
CA LYS A 53 -18.67 -7.78 -4.13
C LYS A 53 -18.33 -6.52 -4.91
N LEU A 54 -19.31 -5.94 -5.60
CA LEU A 54 -19.11 -4.72 -6.38
C LEU A 54 -18.75 -3.53 -5.48
N MET A 55 -19.44 -3.36 -4.37
CA MET A 55 -19.16 -2.28 -3.41
C MET A 55 -17.75 -2.41 -2.79
N ARG A 56 -17.33 -3.65 -2.47
CA ARG A 56 -15.95 -3.89 -2.01
C ARG A 56 -14.91 -3.56 -3.08
N ALA A 57 -15.14 -4.00 -4.33
CA ALA A 57 -14.24 -3.71 -5.45
C ALA A 57 -14.14 -2.19 -5.70
N ARG A 58 -15.28 -1.49 -5.69
CA ARG A 58 -15.34 -0.03 -5.82
C ARG A 58 -14.56 0.66 -4.70
N GLN A 59 -14.79 0.26 -3.44
CA GLN A 59 -14.11 0.87 -2.30
C GLN A 59 -12.60 0.64 -2.37
N ASN A 60 -12.16 -0.60 -2.63
CA ASN A 60 -10.74 -0.90 -2.80
C ASN A 60 -10.09 -0.07 -3.91
N PHE A 61 -10.78 0.14 -5.02
CA PHE A 61 -10.29 0.97 -6.12
C PHE A 61 -10.15 2.44 -5.69
N ILE A 62 -11.16 3.00 -5.02
CA ILE A 62 -11.13 4.37 -4.50
C ILE A 62 -9.99 4.53 -3.49
N ASP A 63 -9.85 3.61 -2.54
CA ASP A 63 -8.80 3.66 -1.50
C ASP A 63 -7.38 3.62 -2.11
N GLN A 64 -7.20 2.90 -3.22
CA GLN A 64 -5.92 2.86 -3.93
C GLN A 64 -5.63 4.18 -4.65
N VAL A 65 -6.63 4.76 -5.33
CA VAL A 65 -6.49 6.05 -6.03
C VAL A 65 -6.22 7.18 -5.02
N ASP A 66 -7.05 7.27 -3.98
CA ASP A 66 -6.92 8.29 -2.95
C ASP A 66 -5.59 8.14 -2.18
N GLY A 67 -5.16 6.89 -1.95
CA GLY A 67 -3.87 6.60 -1.34
C GLY A 67 -2.68 7.09 -2.18
N HIS A 68 -2.72 6.88 -3.50
CA HIS A 68 -1.73 7.41 -4.42
C HIS A 68 -1.70 8.94 -4.40
N ASP A 69 -2.86 9.59 -4.52
CA ASP A 69 -2.96 11.05 -4.58
C ASP A 69 -2.50 11.70 -3.28
N THR A 70 -2.87 11.11 -2.15
CA THR A 70 -2.41 11.58 -0.83
C THR A 70 -0.89 11.55 -0.73
N ILE A 71 -0.25 10.42 -1.08
CA ILE A 71 1.21 10.29 -1.02
C ILE A 71 1.88 11.24 -2.01
N SER A 72 1.32 11.41 -3.22
CA SER A 72 1.85 12.31 -4.24
C SER A 72 1.80 13.77 -3.80
N ASN A 73 0.70 14.21 -3.20
CA ASN A 73 0.55 15.57 -2.69
C ASN A 73 1.47 15.82 -1.49
N GLU A 74 1.50 14.91 -0.51
CA GLU A 74 2.41 15.01 0.63
C GLU A 74 3.88 15.05 0.19
N LEU A 75 4.26 14.29 -0.84
CA LEU A 75 5.62 14.34 -1.39
C LEU A 75 5.94 15.73 -1.96
N LYS A 76 5.02 16.29 -2.74
CA LYS A 76 5.16 17.62 -3.32
C LYS A 76 5.30 18.68 -2.25
N ASP A 77 4.42 18.67 -1.25
CA ASP A 77 4.45 19.63 -0.14
C ASP A 77 5.78 19.55 0.64
N ASN A 78 6.28 18.33 0.89
CA ASN A 78 7.57 18.14 1.55
C ASN A 78 8.76 18.63 0.71
N ILE A 79 8.72 18.47 -0.62
CA ILE A 79 9.77 19.00 -1.53
C ILE A 79 9.77 20.53 -1.47
N GLU A 80 8.61 21.18 -1.57
CA GLU A 80 8.49 22.62 -1.46
C GLU A 80 9.00 23.16 -0.11
N LEU A 81 8.69 22.42 0.98
CA LEU A 81 9.15 22.78 2.33
C LEU A 81 10.67 22.63 2.49
N ILE A 82 11.29 21.61 1.86
CA ILE A 82 12.76 21.47 1.83
C ILE A 82 13.39 22.67 1.12
N GLU A 83 12.86 23.08 -0.03
CA GLU A 83 13.40 24.21 -0.79
C GLU A 83 13.36 25.49 0.04
N LEU A 84 12.26 25.73 0.77
CA LEU A 84 12.13 26.88 1.67
C LEU A 84 13.11 26.80 2.84
N ALA A 85 13.22 25.65 3.48
CA ALA A 85 14.14 25.43 4.61
C ALA A 85 15.62 25.60 4.19
N GLU A 86 16.00 25.19 2.98
CA GLU A 86 17.34 25.42 2.43
C GLU A 86 17.62 26.89 2.16
N ILE A 87 16.63 27.66 1.69
CA ILE A 87 16.76 29.11 1.44
C ILE A 87 16.92 29.87 2.76
N GLU A 88 16.13 29.52 3.78
CA GLU A 88 16.15 30.16 5.08
C GLU A 88 17.27 29.64 6.02
N ALA A 89 17.99 28.61 5.60
CA ALA A 89 18.99 27.89 6.38
C ALA A 89 18.44 27.36 7.71
N ASP A 90 17.17 26.92 7.70
CA ASP A 90 16.47 26.38 8.88
C ASP A 90 16.70 24.87 8.99
N GLU A 91 17.67 24.49 9.82
CA GLU A 91 18.03 23.09 10.05
C GLU A 91 16.96 22.33 10.85
N GLU A 92 16.14 23.01 11.66
CA GLU A 92 15.10 22.36 12.47
C GLU A 92 13.96 21.88 11.55
N ILE A 93 13.45 22.75 10.69
CA ILE A 93 12.45 22.40 9.68
C ILE A 93 13.00 21.31 8.75
N LEU A 94 14.26 21.40 8.34
CA LEU A 94 14.87 20.40 7.47
C LEU A 94 14.86 19.00 8.11
N GLN A 95 15.15 18.90 9.41
CA GLN A 95 15.12 17.63 10.14
C GLN A 95 13.70 17.06 10.25
N GLU A 96 12.72 17.92 10.52
CA GLU A 96 11.30 17.51 10.57
C GLU A 96 10.82 16.95 9.24
N VAL A 97 11.14 17.62 8.14
CA VAL A 97 10.75 17.19 6.80
C VAL A 97 11.44 15.88 6.39
N VAL A 98 12.71 15.70 6.73
CA VAL A 98 13.41 14.42 6.51
C VAL A 98 12.72 13.28 7.27
N ALA A 99 12.30 13.51 8.51
CA ALA A 99 11.56 12.52 9.28
C ALA A 99 10.17 12.22 8.67
N ALA A 100 9.49 13.25 8.14
CA ALA A 100 8.22 13.09 7.41
C ALA A 100 8.40 12.28 6.13
N LEU A 101 9.44 12.55 5.33
CA LEU A 101 9.78 11.78 4.13
C LEU A 101 10.07 10.31 4.43
N GLN A 102 10.73 9.99 5.53
CA GLN A 102 10.97 8.59 5.93
C GLN A 102 9.67 7.85 6.27
N LYS A 103 8.71 8.53 6.90
CA LYS A 103 7.36 7.97 7.15
C LYS A 103 6.59 7.80 5.84
N LEU A 104 6.67 8.80 4.96
CA LEU A 104 6.02 8.78 3.65
C LEU A 104 6.54 7.63 2.78
N LYS A 105 7.88 7.41 2.77
CA LYS A 105 8.51 6.26 2.10
C LYS A 105 7.94 4.93 2.58
N LYS A 106 7.81 4.73 3.90
CA LYS A 106 7.21 3.51 4.46
C LYS A 106 5.77 3.31 4.00
N ARG A 107 4.97 4.39 3.99
CA ARG A 107 3.58 4.35 3.51
C ARG A 107 3.51 4.03 2.02
N ALA A 108 4.37 4.64 1.20
CA ALA A 108 4.46 4.35 -0.23
C ALA A 108 4.81 2.88 -0.50
N SER A 109 5.81 2.33 0.20
CA SER A 109 6.20 0.93 0.09
C SER A 109 5.09 -0.03 0.56
N SER A 110 4.35 0.31 1.62
CA SER A 110 3.19 -0.50 2.04
C SER A 110 2.08 -0.49 0.99
N LYS A 111 1.78 0.67 0.40
CA LYS A 111 0.77 0.76 -0.67
C LYS A 111 1.19 0.04 -1.95
N GLU A 112 2.48 0.08 -2.28
CA GLU A 112 3.03 -0.71 -3.38
C GLU A 112 2.84 -2.21 -3.14
N LEU A 113 3.12 -2.69 -1.93
CA LEU A 113 2.91 -4.10 -1.55
C LEU A 113 1.43 -4.49 -1.60
N GLU A 114 0.54 -3.66 -1.05
CA GLU A 114 -0.92 -3.88 -1.14
C GLU A 114 -1.39 -3.98 -2.60
N ALA A 115 -0.87 -3.13 -3.49
CA ALA A 115 -1.22 -3.17 -4.91
C ALA A 115 -0.66 -4.40 -5.65
N LEU A 116 0.43 -5.00 -5.15
CA LEU A 116 0.96 -6.27 -5.67
C LEU A 116 0.12 -7.47 -5.22
N LEU A 117 -0.48 -7.41 -4.03
CA LEU A 117 -1.32 -8.44 -3.42
C LEU A 117 -2.80 -8.13 -3.67
N ASN A 118 -3.19 -8.02 -4.94
CA ASN A 118 -4.56 -7.67 -5.36
C ASN A 118 -5.22 -8.79 -6.20
N GLY A 119 -4.82 -10.05 -5.96
CA GLY A 119 -5.48 -11.22 -6.54
C GLY A 119 -6.81 -11.51 -5.86
N GLU A 120 -7.70 -12.24 -6.54
CA GLU A 120 -9.04 -12.59 -6.03
C GLU A 120 -8.99 -13.30 -4.67
N ALA A 121 -7.94 -14.06 -4.41
CA ALA A 121 -7.73 -14.81 -3.17
C ALA A 121 -6.95 -14.04 -2.09
N ASP A 122 -6.26 -12.94 -2.43
CA ASP A 122 -5.32 -12.27 -1.52
C ASP A 122 -6.01 -11.59 -0.34
N GLY A 123 -7.28 -11.24 -0.48
CA GLY A 123 -8.10 -10.66 0.60
C GLY A 123 -8.81 -11.68 1.49
N ASN A 124 -8.62 -12.97 1.25
CA ASN A 124 -9.29 -14.02 2.02
C ASN A 124 -8.46 -14.45 3.23
N ASP A 125 -9.16 -14.85 4.29
CA ASP A 125 -8.54 -15.55 5.41
C ASP A 125 -7.96 -16.89 4.95
N THR A 126 -6.83 -17.29 5.52
CA THR A 126 -6.17 -18.54 5.19
C THR A 126 -5.78 -19.32 6.42
N PHE A 127 -5.69 -20.64 6.27
CA PHE A 127 -5.12 -21.53 7.28
C PHE A 127 -3.72 -21.94 6.85
N LEU A 128 -2.75 -21.78 7.75
CA LEU A 128 -1.38 -22.20 7.54
C LEU A 128 -1.10 -23.44 8.39
N GLU A 129 -0.80 -24.56 7.73
CA GLU A 129 -0.37 -25.79 8.39
C GLU A 129 1.12 -25.98 8.18
N ILE A 130 1.83 -26.34 9.25
CA ILE A 130 3.28 -26.56 9.22
C ILE A 130 3.54 -27.97 9.73
N HIS A 131 4.05 -28.83 8.84
CA HIS A 131 4.35 -30.20 9.15
C HIS A 131 5.86 -30.43 9.27
N ALA A 132 6.29 -31.07 10.35
CA ALA A 132 7.66 -31.56 10.46
C ALA A 132 7.87 -32.71 9.48
N GLY A 133 8.95 -32.67 8.69
CA GLY A 133 9.35 -33.80 7.82
C GLY A 133 10.00 -34.95 8.60
N ALA A 134 10.59 -35.91 7.86
CA ALA A 134 11.19 -37.14 8.42
C ALA A 134 12.52 -36.92 9.19
N GLY A 135 12.91 -35.72 9.53
CA GLY A 135 14.19 -35.35 10.14
C GLY A 135 14.28 -35.49 11.67
N GLY A 136 13.34 -36.17 12.33
CA GLY A 136 13.35 -36.33 13.77
C GLY A 136 13.18 -35.03 14.56
N THR A 137 13.86 -34.90 15.71
CA THR A 137 13.73 -33.78 16.64
C THR A 137 14.09 -32.43 15.99
N GLU A 138 15.13 -32.41 15.16
CA GLU A 138 15.57 -31.16 14.45
C GLU A 138 14.51 -30.63 13.49
N SER A 139 13.79 -31.52 12.79
CA SER A 139 12.71 -31.09 11.91
C SER A 139 11.49 -30.54 12.68
N CYS A 140 11.23 -31.07 13.88
CA CYS A 140 10.21 -30.53 14.77
C CYS A 140 10.59 -29.13 15.29
N ASP A 141 11.85 -28.94 15.68
CA ASP A 141 12.36 -27.63 16.11
C ASP A 141 12.29 -26.59 14.98
N TRP A 142 12.66 -26.98 13.77
CA TRP A 142 12.56 -26.13 12.59
C TRP A 142 11.10 -25.75 12.29
N ALA A 143 10.19 -26.69 12.31
CA ALA A 143 8.76 -26.44 12.14
C ALA A 143 8.23 -25.47 13.21
N GLY A 144 8.66 -25.63 14.46
CA GLY A 144 8.34 -24.72 15.56
C GLY A 144 8.90 -23.31 15.37
N MET A 145 10.09 -23.17 14.78
CA MET A 145 10.68 -21.87 14.44
C MET A 145 9.88 -21.17 13.33
N ILE A 146 9.51 -21.88 12.26
CA ILE A 146 8.70 -21.38 11.17
C ILE A 146 7.31 -20.96 11.69
N SER A 147 6.68 -21.78 12.52
CA SER A 147 5.38 -21.45 13.14
C SER A 147 5.45 -20.13 13.91
N ARG A 148 6.46 -19.95 14.76
CA ARG A 148 6.67 -18.69 15.49
C ARG A 148 6.93 -17.50 14.57
N MET A 149 7.64 -17.69 13.47
CA MET A 149 7.88 -16.65 12.47
C MET A 149 6.55 -16.17 11.88
N TYR A 150 5.69 -17.07 11.44
CA TYR A 150 4.39 -16.69 10.84
C TYR A 150 3.41 -16.09 11.85
N VAL A 151 3.38 -16.59 13.10
CA VAL A 151 2.58 -15.96 14.17
C VAL A 151 3.03 -14.54 14.42
N ARG A 152 4.34 -14.27 14.48
CA ARG A 152 4.87 -12.91 14.65
C ARG A 152 4.58 -12.02 13.45
N LEU A 153 4.71 -12.57 12.24
CA LEU A 153 4.38 -11.85 11.01
C LEU A 153 2.91 -11.40 11.01
N SER A 154 2.00 -12.31 11.38
CA SER A 154 0.57 -12.01 11.51
C SER A 154 0.32 -10.88 12.52
N LEU A 155 0.92 -10.95 13.72
CA LEU A 155 0.76 -9.91 14.75
C LEU A 155 1.32 -8.54 14.36
N ILE A 156 2.31 -8.49 13.47
CA ILE A 156 2.89 -7.22 13.00
C ILE A 156 2.02 -6.58 11.93
N HIS A 157 1.34 -7.39 11.10
CA HIS A 157 0.60 -6.91 9.92
C HIS A 157 -0.92 -6.89 10.10
N ILE A 158 -1.42 -7.45 11.18
CA ILE A 158 -2.84 -7.43 11.55
C ILE A 158 -3.04 -6.56 12.78
#